data_5b6ccd81503d28ec653d4dfbf68e238e
#
_entry.id   5b6ccd81503d28ec653d4dfbf68e238e
#
_cell.length_a   1.000
_cell.length_b   1.000
_cell.length_c   1.000
_cell.angle_alpha   90.00
_cell.angle_beta   90.00
_cell.angle_gamma   90.00
#
_symmetry.space_group_name_H-M   'P 1'
#
loop_
_entity.id
_entity.type
_entity.pdbx_description
1 polymer ?
#
loop_
_entity_poly.entity_id
_entity_poly.type
_entity_poly.pdbx_seq_one_letter_code
_entity_poly.pdbx_strand_id
1 'polypeptide(L)'
;MSKFQNLLRSAVLAAIVIGAAFLCGLRLLEIQIADGSKYLAMTQSTHTATQDIEAARGKIADSTGKILNTNELNCSVKLQKASLESGTENEVIYRILTILMKHGDEWNETLPITRTQPYQFEKDRDNAVDSLKSRMKLGVYATVENCMNALYENYKISDQYEEPMRRCIAGVRYEMELKGFNNNNPYELASGISSDTVLELKELSALMPGMEISEGWNRVYLDGTTAPHIRGTVGAISAVSYTHLRAHET
;
A
#
# COMPACT_ATOMS: atom_id res chain seq x y z
N MET A 1 37.25 15.48 -60.56
CA MET A 1 35.83 15.10 -60.45
C MET A 1 35.44 14.56 -59.05
N SER A 2 36.31 13.90 -58.32
CA SER A 2 35.95 13.27 -57.00
C SER A 2 35.64 14.28 -55.85
N LYS A 3 36.40 15.39 -55.75
CA LYS A 3 36.19 16.40 -54.70
C LYS A 3 34.83 17.08 -54.76
N PHE A 4 34.36 17.42 -55.97
CA PHE A 4 33.06 18.07 -56.19
C PHE A 4 31.88 17.13 -55.85
N GLN A 5 31.99 15.85 -56.20
CA GLN A 5 30.99 14.82 -55.86
C GLN A 5 30.90 14.59 -54.33
N ASN A 6 32.03 14.62 -53.65
CA ASN A 6 32.04 14.47 -52.18
C ASN A 6 31.41 15.70 -51.47
N LEU A 7 31.69 16.90 -52.01
CA LEU A 7 31.12 18.14 -51.51
C LEU A 7 29.58 18.20 -51.73
N LEU A 8 29.12 17.69 -52.86
CA LEU A 8 27.67 17.60 -53.13
C LEU A 8 26.99 16.60 -52.20
N ARG A 9 27.63 15.43 -51.97
CA ARG A 9 27.09 14.42 -51.06
C ARG A 9 27.03 14.92 -49.59
N SER A 10 28.05 15.60 -49.14
CA SER A 10 28.06 16.19 -47.80
C SER A 10 27.02 17.33 -47.66
N ALA A 11 26.80 18.12 -48.69
CA ALA A 11 25.76 19.15 -48.69
C ALA A 11 24.34 18.55 -48.62
N VAL A 12 24.10 17.48 -49.38
CA VAL A 12 22.81 16.78 -49.35
C VAL A 12 22.57 16.15 -47.97
N LEU A 13 23.57 15.49 -47.37
CA LEU A 13 23.46 14.95 -46.02
C LEU A 13 23.19 16.04 -44.98
N ALA A 14 23.92 17.16 -45.06
CA ALA A 14 23.68 18.28 -44.17
C ALA A 14 22.26 18.85 -44.32
N ALA A 15 21.76 18.98 -45.53
CA ALA A 15 20.39 19.45 -45.80
C ALA A 15 19.33 18.51 -45.20
N ILE A 16 19.54 17.18 -45.29
CA ILE A 16 18.64 16.17 -44.68
C ILE A 16 18.65 16.31 -43.15
N VAL A 17 19.82 16.45 -42.53
CA VAL A 17 19.93 16.61 -41.07
C VAL A 17 19.28 17.89 -40.58
N ILE A 18 19.52 19.01 -41.29
CA ILE A 18 18.89 20.30 -40.97
C ILE A 18 17.38 20.23 -41.13
N GLY A 19 16.89 19.57 -42.19
CA GLY A 19 15.45 19.38 -42.43
C GLY A 19 14.80 18.52 -41.32
N ALA A 20 15.46 17.45 -40.93
CA ALA A 20 14.98 16.60 -39.81
C ALA A 20 14.96 17.37 -38.48
N ALA A 21 16.01 18.15 -38.18
CA ALA A 21 16.07 18.98 -36.99
C ALA A 21 14.98 20.05 -36.96
N PHE A 22 14.69 20.65 -38.11
CA PHE A 22 13.62 21.64 -38.26
C PHE A 22 12.22 21.02 -38.02
N LEU A 23 11.96 19.84 -38.57
CA LEU A 23 10.70 19.09 -38.32
C LEU A 23 10.54 18.72 -36.85
N CYS A 24 11.61 18.27 -36.21
CA CYS A 24 11.59 17.99 -34.75
C CYS A 24 11.30 19.26 -33.94
N GLY A 25 11.91 20.38 -34.32
CA GLY A 25 11.67 21.70 -33.72
C GLY A 25 10.21 22.15 -33.81
N LEU A 26 9.61 22.01 -34.99
CA LEU A 26 8.20 22.32 -35.21
C LEU A 26 7.29 21.44 -34.35
N ARG A 27 7.60 20.15 -34.24
CA ARG A 27 6.84 19.23 -33.38
C ARG A 27 6.96 19.54 -31.89
N LEU A 28 8.15 19.98 -31.47
CA LEU A 28 8.35 20.44 -30.07
C LEU A 28 7.54 21.73 -29.80
N LEU A 29 7.51 22.68 -30.72
CA LEU A 29 6.69 23.87 -30.57
C LEU A 29 5.20 23.56 -30.49
N GLU A 30 4.71 22.65 -31.31
CA GLU A 30 3.31 22.17 -31.25
C GLU A 30 2.98 21.59 -29.88
N ILE A 31 3.81 20.68 -29.35
CA ILE A 31 3.60 20.03 -28.03
C ILE A 31 3.69 21.07 -26.90
N GLN A 32 4.64 22.01 -26.98
CA GLN A 32 4.85 22.96 -25.87
C GLN A 32 3.85 24.11 -25.88
N ILE A 33 3.44 24.62 -27.05
CA ILE A 33 2.57 25.80 -27.15
C ILE A 33 1.10 25.38 -27.31
N ALA A 34 0.80 24.49 -28.26
CA ALA A 34 -0.58 24.10 -28.53
C ALA A 34 -1.15 23.14 -27.51
N ASP A 35 -0.37 22.12 -27.14
CA ASP A 35 -0.80 21.07 -26.17
C ASP A 35 -0.27 21.28 -24.75
N GLY A 36 0.53 22.32 -24.50
CA GLY A 36 1.18 22.56 -23.21
C GLY A 36 0.21 22.64 -22.02
N SER A 37 -0.92 23.33 -22.21
CA SER A 37 -1.98 23.43 -21.19
C SER A 37 -2.64 22.08 -20.88
N LYS A 38 -2.81 21.22 -21.88
CA LYS A 38 -3.37 19.88 -21.74
C LYS A 38 -2.44 18.97 -20.94
N TYR A 39 -1.14 18.99 -21.25
CA TYR A 39 -0.15 18.21 -20.51
C TYR A 39 0.04 18.73 -19.08
N LEU A 40 -0.01 20.04 -18.87
CA LEU A 40 0.01 20.65 -17.53
C LEU A 40 -1.21 20.21 -16.70
N ALA A 41 -2.41 20.23 -17.29
CA ALA A 41 -3.62 19.75 -16.62
C ALA A 41 -3.57 18.25 -16.29
N MET A 42 -3.01 17.42 -17.19
CA MET A 42 -2.78 16.00 -16.94
C MET A 42 -1.80 15.78 -15.77
N THR A 43 -0.72 16.54 -15.72
CA THR A 43 0.27 16.45 -14.63
C THR A 43 -0.34 16.87 -13.30
N GLN A 44 -1.13 17.94 -13.28
CA GLN A 44 -1.82 18.38 -12.06
C GLN A 44 -2.88 17.37 -11.59
N SER A 45 -3.64 16.77 -12.51
CA SER A 45 -4.64 15.76 -12.17
C SER A 45 -4.02 14.45 -11.64
N THR A 46 -2.82 14.12 -12.08
CA THR A 46 -2.12 12.89 -11.66
C THR A 46 -1.59 12.98 -10.21
N HIS A 47 -1.39 14.21 -9.70
CA HIS A 47 -0.86 14.42 -8.34
C HIS A 47 -1.92 14.80 -7.30
N THR A 48 -3.19 14.94 -7.68
CA THR A 48 -4.25 15.27 -6.74
C THR A 48 -4.86 13.96 -6.21
N ALA A 49 -4.35 13.45 -5.10
CA ALA A 49 -5.01 12.41 -4.33
C ALA A 49 -5.99 13.11 -3.36
N THR A 50 -7.28 12.86 -3.52
CA THR A 50 -8.28 13.27 -2.54
C THR A 50 -8.31 12.22 -1.43
N GLN A 51 -7.89 12.61 -0.23
CA GLN A 51 -7.99 11.75 0.95
C GLN A 51 -9.26 12.14 1.72
N ASP A 52 -10.20 11.23 1.82
CA ASP A 52 -11.38 11.41 2.66
C ASP A 52 -10.98 11.20 4.13
N ILE A 53 -11.12 12.24 4.94
CA ILE A 53 -10.89 12.17 6.39
C ILE A 53 -12.24 11.95 7.06
N GLU A 54 -12.41 10.79 7.68
CA GLU A 54 -13.63 10.47 8.42
C GLU A 54 -13.76 11.34 9.66
N ALA A 55 -14.90 12.02 9.79
CA ALA A 55 -15.20 12.80 11.00
C ALA A 55 -15.49 11.88 12.19
N ALA A 56 -15.04 12.30 13.39
CA ALA A 56 -15.37 11.61 14.63
C ALA A 56 -16.88 11.62 14.89
N ARG A 57 -17.45 10.48 15.25
CA ARG A 57 -18.88 10.38 15.62
C ARG A 57 -19.15 11.14 16.92
N GLY A 58 -20.38 11.65 17.08
CA GLY A 58 -20.81 12.31 18.32
C GLY A 58 -20.65 11.39 19.56
N LYS A 59 -20.33 11.97 20.70
CA LYS A 59 -20.30 11.27 21.99
C LYS A 59 -21.75 11.01 22.44
N ILE A 60 -21.97 9.86 23.12
CA ILE A 60 -23.26 9.55 23.75
C ILE A 60 -23.06 9.61 25.27
N ALA A 61 -23.86 10.42 25.93
CA ALA A 61 -23.87 10.54 27.39
C ALA A 61 -25.25 10.19 27.96
N ASP A 62 -25.30 9.81 29.22
CA ASP A 62 -26.56 9.63 29.94
C ASP A 62 -27.13 11.00 30.42
N SER A 63 -28.29 10.94 31.09
CA SER A 63 -28.95 12.14 31.63
C SER A 63 -28.14 12.89 32.73
N THR A 64 -27.14 12.24 33.31
CA THR A 64 -26.25 12.83 34.31
C THR A 64 -24.97 13.41 33.71
N GLY A 65 -24.80 13.26 32.39
CA GLY A 65 -23.61 13.72 31.66
C GLY A 65 -22.44 12.70 31.61
N LYS A 66 -22.63 11.51 32.19
CA LYS A 66 -21.63 10.44 32.10
C LYS A 66 -21.52 9.91 30.65
N ILE A 67 -20.31 9.94 30.08
CA ILE A 67 -20.07 9.48 28.72
C ILE A 67 -20.17 7.95 28.68
N LEU A 68 -21.04 7.45 27.82
CA LEU A 68 -21.24 6.02 27.56
C LEU A 68 -20.43 5.55 26.35
N ASN A 69 -20.41 6.36 25.28
CA ASN A 69 -19.65 6.06 24.06
C ASN A 69 -18.83 7.27 23.65
N THR A 70 -17.57 7.03 23.32
CA THR A 70 -16.64 8.03 22.80
C THR A 70 -15.93 7.51 21.56
N ASN A 71 -15.00 8.28 21.04
CA ASN A 71 -14.12 7.85 19.97
C ASN A 71 -12.67 7.98 20.43
N GLU A 72 -11.85 7.05 20.01
CA GLU A 72 -10.40 7.10 20.15
C GLU A 72 -9.76 7.22 18.76
N LEU A 73 -8.68 8.01 18.69
CA LEU A 73 -7.92 8.12 17.46
C LEU A 73 -7.29 6.77 17.14
N ASN A 74 -7.49 6.30 15.93
CA ASN A 74 -6.91 5.08 15.39
C ASN A 74 -6.03 5.45 14.21
N CYS A 75 -4.73 5.30 14.36
CA CYS A 75 -3.80 5.50 13.27
C CYS A 75 -3.46 4.18 12.61
N SER A 76 -3.41 4.16 11.28
CA SER A 76 -3.00 3.01 10.50
C SER A 76 -1.90 3.36 9.51
N VAL A 77 -1.05 2.38 9.19
CA VAL A 77 -0.01 2.49 8.17
C VAL A 77 -0.48 1.79 6.91
N LYS A 78 -0.52 2.54 5.82
CA LYS A 78 -0.87 2.03 4.50
C LYS A 78 0.31 2.13 3.55
N LEU A 79 0.42 1.17 2.65
CA LEU A 79 1.36 1.19 1.54
C LEU A 79 0.59 1.48 0.24
N GLN A 80 1.07 2.46 -0.51
CA GLN A 80 0.53 2.83 -1.82
C GLN A 80 1.49 2.42 -2.93
N LYS A 81 1.05 1.54 -3.82
CA LYS A 81 1.90 1.04 -4.90
C LYS A 81 2.28 2.13 -5.90
N ALA A 82 1.42 3.12 -6.12
CA ALA A 82 1.69 4.21 -7.05
C ALA A 82 2.92 5.07 -6.68
N SER A 83 3.21 5.17 -5.38
CA SER A 83 4.33 5.95 -4.84
C SER A 83 5.52 5.08 -4.42
N LEU A 84 5.41 3.76 -4.56
CA LEU A 84 6.44 2.80 -4.19
C LEU A 84 7.31 2.51 -5.42
N GLU A 85 8.62 2.68 -5.30
CA GLU A 85 9.55 2.33 -6.38
C GLU A 85 9.65 0.81 -6.53
N SER A 86 9.68 0.34 -7.79
CA SER A 86 9.76 -1.09 -8.06
C SER A 86 11.06 -1.69 -7.53
N GLY A 87 10.95 -2.68 -6.66
CA GLY A 87 12.08 -3.38 -6.07
C GLY A 87 12.51 -2.86 -4.69
N THR A 88 11.93 -1.76 -4.20
CA THR A 88 12.20 -1.22 -2.85
C THR A 88 11.18 -1.69 -1.81
N GLU A 89 10.17 -2.46 -2.22
CA GLU A 89 9.07 -2.87 -1.34
C GLU A 89 9.57 -3.58 -0.08
N ASN A 90 10.55 -4.48 -0.22
CA ASN A 90 11.06 -5.25 0.91
C ASN A 90 11.83 -4.35 1.90
N GLU A 91 12.54 -3.35 1.41
CA GLU A 91 13.26 -2.40 2.26
C GLU A 91 12.30 -1.48 3.03
N VAL A 92 11.29 -0.97 2.36
CA VAL A 92 10.25 -0.14 3.00
C VAL A 92 9.53 -0.95 4.07
N ILE A 93 9.10 -2.18 3.77
CA ILE A 93 8.47 -3.08 4.73
C ILE A 93 9.40 -3.36 5.91
N TYR A 94 10.67 -3.65 5.65
CA TYR A 94 11.68 -3.89 6.68
C TYR A 94 11.78 -2.72 7.67
N ARG A 95 11.87 -1.49 7.16
CA ARG A 95 11.94 -0.27 7.98
C ARG A 95 10.70 -0.07 8.84
N ILE A 96 9.51 -0.24 8.25
CA ILE A 96 8.25 -0.11 8.97
C ILE A 96 8.15 -1.19 10.06
N LEU A 97 8.42 -2.45 9.74
CA LEU A 97 8.38 -3.54 10.71
C LEU A 97 9.38 -3.34 11.86
N THR A 98 10.57 -2.80 11.58
CA THR A 98 11.57 -2.50 12.61
C THR A 98 11.03 -1.48 13.62
N ILE A 99 10.35 -0.44 13.15
CA ILE A 99 9.76 0.58 14.00
C ILE A 99 8.56 0.02 14.80
N LEU A 100 7.68 -0.74 14.14
CA LEU A 100 6.54 -1.40 14.82
C LEU A 100 7.03 -2.33 15.93
N MET A 101 8.02 -3.17 15.65
CA MET A 101 8.60 -4.07 16.66
C MET A 101 9.25 -3.30 17.82
N LYS A 102 9.93 -2.20 17.57
CA LYS A 102 10.56 -1.36 18.58
C LYS A 102 9.55 -0.82 19.58
N HIS A 103 8.37 -0.45 19.13
CA HIS A 103 7.30 0.10 19.96
C HIS A 103 6.29 -0.96 20.44
N GLY A 104 6.42 -2.21 19.98
CA GLY A 104 5.53 -3.31 20.37
C GLY A 104 4.17 -3.30 19.67
N ASP A 105 4.06 -2.60 18.54
CA ASP A 105 2.85 -2.58 17.74
C ASP A 105 2.77 -3.80 16.83
N GLU A 106 1.55 -4.28 16.59
CA GLU A 106 1.29 -5.43 15.72
C GLU A 106 1.01 -4.99 14.28
N TRP A 107 1.21 -5.91 13.34
CA TRP A 107 0.90 -5.71 11.93
C TRP A 107 0.00 -6.81 11.38
N ASN A 108 -0.70 -6.50 10.29
CA ASN A 108 -1.61 -7.41 9.62
C ASN A 108 -0.84 -8.48 8.86
N GLU A 109 -1.09 -9.73 9.21
CA GLU A 109 -0.45 -10.88 8.60
C GLU A 109 -1.31 -12.14 8.75
N THR A 110 -1.49 -12.88 7.65
CA THR A 110 -2.28 -14.13 7.62
C THR A 110 -1.48 -15.35 7.19
N LEU A 111 -0.14 -15.24 7.04
CA LEU A 111 0.70 -16.36 6.66
C LEU A 111 0.56 -17.51 7.71
N PRO A 112 0.17 -18.73 7.31
CA PRO A 112 -0.10 -19.84 8.23
C PRO A 112 1.18 -20.55 8.68
N ILE A 113 2.23 -19.80 9.01
CA ILE A 113 3.52 -20.27 9.52
C ILE A 113 3.86 -19.43 10.74
N THR A 114 4.38 -20.05 11.79
CA THR A 114 4.77 -19.37 13.05
C THR A 114 5.79 -18.26 12.81
N ARG A 115 5.72 -17.17 13.60
CA ARG A 115 6.67 -16.05 13.52
C ARG A 115 8.04 -16.35 14.14
N THR A 116 8.08 -17.34 15.05
CA THR A 116 9.29 -17.71 15.79
C THR A 116 9.83 -19.05 15.33
N GLN A 117 11.15 -19.20 15.37
CA GLN A 117 11.82 -20.47 15.09
C GLN A 117 11.67 -21.46 16.27
N PRO A 118 11.56 -22.78 16.01
CA PRO A 118 11.50 -23.40 14.69
C PRO A 118 10.17 -23.14 13.98
N TYR A 119 10.22 -22.77 12.70
CA TYR A 119 9.02 -22.50 11.92
C TYR A 119 8.16 -23.74 11.76
N GLN A 120 6.87 -23.59 11.99
CA GLN A 120 5.88 -24.66 11.90
C GLN A 120 4.61 -24.12 11.26
N PHE A 121 3.82 -25.00 10.64
CA PHE A 121 2.48 -24.63 10.23
C PHE A 121 1.61 -24.37 11.45
N GLU A 122 0.80 -23.32 11.40
CA GLU A 122 -0.16 -23.03 12.46
C GLU A 122 -1.23 -24.13 12.53
N LYS A 123 -1.56 -24.55 13.73
CA LYS A 123 -2.61 -25.54 13.96
C LYS A 123 -3.97 -24.99 13.56
N ASP A 124 -4.87 -25.87 13.13
CA ASP A 124 -6.26 -25.53 12.74
C ASP A 124 -6.39 -24.57 11.53
N ARG A 125 -5.31 -24.42 10.73
CA ARG A 125 -5.31 -23.59 9.51
C ARG A 125 -4.95 -24.36 8.23
N ASP A 126 -5.33 -25.62 8.15
CA ASP A 126 -4.98 -26.52 7.03
C ASP A 126 -5.39 -25.96 5.68
N ASN A 127 -6.59 -25.37 5.57
CA ASN A 127 -7.04 -24.71 4.33
C ASN A 127 -6.14 -23.54 3.91
N ALA A 128 -5.60 -22.78 4.85
CA ALA A 128 -4.69 -21.68 4.56
C ALA A 128 -3.32 -22.21 4.14
N VAL A 129 -2.85 -23.32 4.71
CA VAL A 129 -1.62 -24.02 4.32
C VAL A 129 -1.73 -24.57 2.91
N ASP A 130 -2.84 -25.20 2.56
CA ASP A 130 -3.07 -25.72 1.20
C ASP A 130 -3.16 -24.58 0.16
N SER A 131 -3.79 -23.48 0.54
CA SER A 131 -3.83 -22.27 -0.28
C SER A 131 -2.44 -21.68 -0.51
N LEU A 132 -1.60 -21.62 0.53
CA LEU A 132 -0.21 -21.19 0.44
C LEU A 132 0.59 -22.08 -0.51
N LYS A 133 0.53 -23.41 -0.33
CA LYS A 133 1.24 -24.37 -1.18
C LYS A 133 0.81 -24.25 -2.65
N SER A 134 -0.50 -24.18 -2.88
CA SER A 134 -1.05 -24.01 -4.23
C SER A 134 -0.57 -22.72 -4.89
N ARG A 135 -0.58 -21.60 -4.18
CA ARG A 135 -0.13 -20.30 -4.66
C ARG A 135 1.37 -20.27 -4.98
N MET A 136 2.17 -20.90 -4.15
CA MET A 136 3.62 -21.07 -4.37
C MET A 136 3.94 -22.19 -5.36
N LYS A 137 2.93 -22.84 -5.97
CA LYS A 137 3.08 -23.96 -6.92
C LYS A 137 3.86 -25.14 -6.33
N LEU A 138 3.71 -25.39 -5.06
CA LEU A 138 4.36 -26.50 -4.34
C LEU A 138 3.45 -27.72 -4.26
N GLY A 139 4.05 -28.90 -4.13
CA GLY A 139 3.32 -30.13 -3.92
C GLY A 139 2.66 -30.21 -2.53
N VAL A 140 1.65 -31.06 -2.39
CA VAL A 140 0.88 -31.27 -1.13
C VAL A 140 1.81 -31.61 0.05
N TYR A 141 2.87 -32.38 -0.19
CA TYR A 141 3.84 -32.82 0.83
C TYR A 141 4.96 -31.82 1.10
N ALA A 142 4.87 -30.58 0.58
CA ALA A 142 5.88 -29.55 0.81
C ALA A 142 5.99 -29.25 2.31
N THR A 143 7.22 -29.17 2.79
CA THR A 143 7.54 -28.82 4.18
C THR A 143 7.44 -27.32 4.39
N VAL A 144 7.46 -26.87 5.66
CA VAL A 144 7.51 -25.46 6.01
C VAL A 144 8.73 -24.78 5.38
N GLU A 145 9.88 -25.44 5.40
CA GLU A 145 11.12 -24.94 4.79
C GLU A 145 10.98 -24.72 3.28
N ASN A 146 10.34 -25.68 2.58
CA ASN A 146 10.07 -25.52 1.16
C ASN A 146 9.17 -24.31 0.87
N CYS A 147 8.15 -24.09 1.72
CA CYS A 147 7.25 -22.94 1.61
C CYS A 147 8.00 -21.62 1.87
N MET A 148 8.86 -21.58 2.88
CA MET A 148 9.65 -20.38 3.20
C MET A 148 10.62 -20.03 2.08
N ASN A 149 11.35 -21.02 1.56
CA ASN A 149 12.28 -20.80 0.44
C ASN A 149 11.54 -20.29 -0.81
N ALA A 150 10.40 -20.90 -1.14
CA ALA A 150 9.57 -20.44 -2.26
C ALA A 150 9.05 -19.00 -2.06
N LEU A 151 8.68 -18.62 -0.86
CA LEU A 151 8.28 -17.23 -0.53
C LEU A 151 9.45 -16.26 -0.71
N TYR A 152 10.65 -16.62 -0.24
CA TYR A 152 11.85 -15.79 -0.37
C TYR A 152 12.23 -15.58 -1.83
N GLU A 153 12.19 -16.63 -2.64
CA GLU A 153 12.45 -16.54 -4.09
C GLU A 153 11.38 -15.72 -4.82
N ASN A 154 10.10 -15.98 -4.56
CA ASN A 154 8.99 -15.32 -5.23
C ASN A 154 8.98 -13.80 -4.96
N TYR A 155 9.21 -13.42 -3.71
CA TYR A 155 9.22 -12.00 -3.30
C TYR A 155 10.62 -11.38 -3.34
N LYS A 156 11.65 -12.11 -3.81
CA LYS A 156 13.04 -11.64 -3.94
C LYS A 156 13.57 -11.04 -2.64
N ILE A 157 13.32 -11.72 -1.51
CA ILE A 157 13.77 -11.27 -0.21
C ILE A 157 15.25 -11.62 -0.05
N SER A 158 16.09 -10.60 0.13
CA SER A 158 17.54 -10.75 0.25
C SER A 158 17.95 -11.51 1.52
N ASP A 159 19.04 -12.28 1.43
CA ASP A 159 19.67 -12.98 2.56
C ASP A 159 20.35 -12.02 3.56
N GLN A 160 20.47 -10.75 3.23
CA GLN A 160 21.03 -9.72 4.13
C GLN A 160 20.15 -9.43 5.36
N TYR A 161 18.84 -9.75 5.30
CA TYR A 161 17.96 -9.58 6.44
C TYR A 161 18.11 -10.78 7.40
N GLU A 162 18.06 -10.53 8.70
CA GLU A 162 18.05 -11.60 9.72
C GLU A 162 16.79 -12.47 9.60
N GLU A 163 16.92 -13.76 9.91
CA GLU A 163 15.85 -14.75 9.73
C GLU A 163 14.48 -14.36 10.32
N PRO A 164 14.35 -13.87 11.55
CA PRO A 164 13.02 -13.48 12.02
C PRO A 164 12.38 -12.40 11.15
N MET A 165 13.17 -11.45 10.68
CA MET A 165 12.68 -10.33 9.87
C MET A 165 12.36 -10.77 8.44
N ARG A 166 13.18 -11.65 7.85
CA ARG A 166 12.88 -12.23 6.52
C ARG A 166 11.50 -12.88 6.48
N ARG A 167 11.21 -13.67 7.50
CA ARG A 167 9.90 -14.32 7.63
C ARG A 167 8.78 -13.28 7.76
N CYS A 168 8.96 -12.22 8.55
CA CYS A 168 7.96 -11.16 8.70
C CYS A 168 7.73 -10.40 7.38
N ILE A 169 8.78 -10.07 6.64
CA ILE A 169 8.67 -9.47 5.30
C ILE A 169 7.89 -10.40 4.37
N ALA A 170 8.21 -11.70 4.37
CA ALA A 170 7.49 -12.69 3.57
C ALA A 170 6.00 -12.76 3.92
N GLY A 171 5.66 -12.67 5.20
CA GLY A 171 4.28 -12.64 5.68
C GLY A 171 3.51 -11.42 5.18
N VAL A 172 4.10 -10.23 5.29
CA VAL A 172 3.50 -8.99 4.77
C VAL A 172 3.33 -9.06 3.24
N ARG A 173 4.34 -9.51 2.51
CA ARG A 173 4.27 -9.66 1.03
C ARG A 173 3.19 -10.64 0.61
N TYR A 174 3.05 -11.74 1.32
CA TYR A 174 2.00 -12.72 1.09
C TYR A 174 0.60 -12.13 1.32
N GLU A 175 0.42 -11.39 2.41
CA GLU A 175 -0.85 -10.70 2.71
C GLU A 175 -1.17 -9.63 1.67
N MET A 176 -0.18 -8.84 1.25
CA MET A 176 -0.33 -7.85 0.17
C MET A 176 -0.86 -8.50 -1.12
N GLU A 177 -0.33 -9.68 -1.48
CA GLU A 177 -0.80 -10.43 -2.65
C GLU A 177 -2.23 -10.94 -2.46
N LEU A 178 -2.56 -11.47 -1.28
CA LEU A 178 -3.91 -11.94 -0.95
C LEU A 178 -4.95 -10.82 -1.04
N LYS A 179 -4.62 -9.63 -0.56
CA LYS A 179 -5.49 -8.45 -0.60
C LYS A 179 -5.54 -7.77 -1.98
N GLY A 180 -4.76 -8.27 -2.95
CA GLY A 180 -4.73 -7.71 -4.30
C GLY A 180 -4.12 -6.31 -4.34
N PHE A 181 -2.99 -6.10 -3.67
CA PHE A 181 -2.27 -4.84 -3.66
C PHE A 181 -1.92 -4.37 -5.07
N ASN A 182 -2.44 -3.21 -5.44
CA ASN A 182 -2.21 -2.57 -6.73
C ASN A 182 -2.34 -1.04 -6.61
N ASN A 183 -2.19 -0.31 -7.72
CA ASN A 183 -2.23 1.16 -7.71
C ASN A 183 -3.54 1.75 -7.21
N ASN A 184 -4.65 1.02 -7.34
CA ASN A 184 -5.99 1.47 -6.94
C ASN A 184 -6.42 0.89 -5.58
N ASN A 185 -5.67 -0.09 -5.05
CA ASN A 185 -5.97 -0.77 -3.81
C ASN A 185 -4.76 -0.72 -2.89
N PRO A 186 -4.63 0.29 -2.02
CA PRO A 186 -3.56 0.38 -1.04
C PRO A 186 -3.67 -0.76 -0.02
N TYR A 187 -2.53 -1.16 0.53
CA TYR A 187 -2.48 -2.20 1.56
C TYR A 187 -2.31 -1.58 2.94
N GLU A 188 -3.20 -1.92 3.88
CA GLU A 188 -3.09 -1.55 5.28
C GLU A 188 -2.19 -2.54 6.01
N LEU A 189 -0.96 -2.10 6.31
CA LEU A 189 0.07 -2.92 6.94
C LEU A 189 -0.18 -3.10 8.45
N ALA A 190 -0.56 -2.03 9.14
CA ALA A 190 -0.85 -2.04 10.57
C ALA A 190 -1.95 -1.06 10.90
N SER A 191 -2.75 -1.37 11.91
CA SER A 191 -3.81 -0.50 12.44
C SER A 191 -3.76 -0.46 13.96
N GLY A 192 -4.22 0.64 14.56
CA GLY A 192 -4.17 0.81 16.02
C GLY A 192 -2.76 1.05 16.56
N ILE A 193 -1.89 1.63 15.74
CA ILE A 193 -0.50 1.91 16.11
C ILE A 193 -0.40 3.01 17.15
N SER A 194 0.62 2.91 18.00
CA SER A 194 0.90 3.88 19.08
C SER A 194 1.30 5.26 18.54
N SER A 195 1.08 6.30 19.34
CA SER A 195 1.47 7.66 18.96
C SER A 195 2.99 7.80 18.74
N ASP A 196 3.79 7.05 19.49
CA ASP A 196 5.25 7.07 19.37
C ASP A 196 5.69 6.46 18.02
N THR A 197 5.05 5.37 17.60
CA THR A 197 5.24 4.78 16.27
C THR A 197 4.86 5.76 15.16
N VAL A 198 3.70 6.43 15.30
CA VAL A 198 3.26 7.44 14.32
C VAL A 198 4.29 8.55 14.18
N LEU A 199 4.83 9.04 15.30
CA LEU A 199 5.82 10.12 15.31
C LEU A 199 7.11 9.69 14.58
N GLU A 200 7.66 8.53 14.94
CA GLU A 200 8.88 8.00 14.33
C GLU A 200 8.70 7.69 12.83
N LEU A 201 7.56 7.12 12.44
CA LEU A 201 7.24 6.88 11.03
C LEU A 201 7.10 8.18 10.23
N LYS A 202 6.47 9.23 10.81
CA LYS A 202 6.37 10.54 10.16
C LYS A 202 7.73 11.19 9.99
N GLU A 203 8.60 11.10 10.98
CA GLU A 203 9.98 11.62 10.93
C GLU A 203 10.80 10.95 9.83
N LEU A 204 10.68 9.63 9.70
CA LEU A 204 11.43 8.85 8.73
C LEU A 204 10.70 8.65 7.39
N SER A 205 9.58 9.31 7.17
CA SER A 205 8.74 9.14 5.98
C SER A 205 9.49 9.35 4.65
N ALA A 206 10.46 10.27 4.62
CA ALA A 206 11.30 10.52 3.44
C ALA A 206 12.15 9.29 3.01
N LEU A 207 12.42 8.35 3.93
CA LEU A 207 13.15 7.12 3.66
C LEU A 207 12.24 5.93 3.30
N MET A 208 10.93 6.13 3.32
CA MET A 208 9.92 5.11 3.10
C MET A 208 8.89 5.57 2.06
N PRO A 209 9.31 5.70 0.77
CA PRO A 209 8.40 6.11 -0.29
C PRO A 209 7.23 5.13 -0.40
N GLY A 210 6.02 5.65 -0.61
CA GLY A 210 4.80 4.86 -0.69
C GLY A 210 4.17 4.49 0.66
N MET A 211 4.79 4.85 1.78
CA MET A 211 4.16 4.74 3.09
C MET A 211 3.26 5.96 3.34
N GLU A 212 2.05 5.70 3.81
CA GLU A 212 1.07 6.71 4.21
C GLU A 212 0.51 6.38 5.59
N ILE A 213 0.38 7.39 6.45
CA ILE A 213 -0.29 7.24 7.73
C ILE A 213 -1.70 7.79 7.57
N SER A 214 -2.69 6.92 7.79
CA SER A 214 -4.11 7.26 7.75
C SER A 214 -4.64 7.37 9.17
N GLU A 215 -5.33 8.46 9.45
CA GLU A 215 -5.98 8.71 10.73
C GLU A 215 -7.47 8.37 10.60
N GLY A 216 -7.99 7.63 11.56
CA GLY A 216 -9.39 7.23 11.64
C GLY A 216 -9.89 7.27 13.09
N TRP A 217 -11.10 6.80 13.31
CA TRP A 217 -11.73 6.83 14.64
C TRP A 217 -12.32 5.48 14.99
N ASN A 218 -11.88 4.91 16.11
CA ASN A 218 -12.51 3.73 16.70
C ASN A 218 -13.59 4.15 17.70
N ARG A 219 -14.76 3.51 17.60
CA ARG A 219 -15.84 3.72 18.56
C ARG A 219 -15.56 2.91 19.83
N VAL A 220 -15.45 3.61 20.97
CA VAL A 220 -15.19 3.01 22.28
C VAL A 220 -16.45 3.04 23.12
N TYR A 221 -16.78 1.91 23.73
CA TYR A 221 -17.91 1.69 24.61
C TYR A 221 -17.38 1.58 26.05
N LEU A 222 -17.41 2.70 26.80
CA LEU A 222 -16.83 2.76 28.15
C LEU A 222 -17.56 1.89 29.16
N ASP A 223 -18.83 1.59 28.90
CA ASP A 223 -19.64 0.68 29.69
C ASP A 223 -20.32 -0.31 28.75
N GLY A 224 -19.74 -1.50 28.63
CA GLY A 224 -20.18 -2.54 27.68
C GLY A 224 -21.57 -3.11 27.96
N THR A 225 -22.05 -2.99 29.18
CA THR A 225 -23.27 -3.65 29.68
C THR A 225 -24.51 -2.76 29.65
N THR A 226 -24.35 -1.43 29.63
CA THR A 226 -25.46 -0.48 29.72
C THR A 226 -26.13 -0.33 28.36
N ALA A 227 -27.39 -0.72 28.27
CA ALA A 227 -28.32 -0.50 27.13
C ALA A 227 -27.70 -0.80 25.73
N PRO A 228 -27.15 -1.98 25.48
CA PRO A 228 -26.47 -2.29 24.22
C PRO A 228 -27.39 -2.15 23.01
N HIS A 229 -28.68 -2.46 23.17
CA HIS A 229 -29.72 -2.36 22.12
C HIS A 229 -30.05 -0.92 21.71
N ILE A 230 -29.77 0.07 22.57
CA ILE A 230 -29.94 1.52 22.24
C ILE A 230 -28.67 2.05 21.61
N ARG A 231 -27.50 1.68 22.14
CA ARG A 231 -26.21 2.17 21.68
C ARG A 231 -25.77 1.58 20.35
N GLY A 232 -26.26 0.37 20.04
CA GLY A 232 -25.91 -0.35 18.83
C GLY A 232 -24.42 -0.71 18.74
N THR A 233 -24.03 -1.25 17.61
CA THR A 233 -22.62 -1.55 17.25
C THR A 233 -22.25 -0.82 15.98
N VAL A 234 -20.98 -0.53 15.81
CA VAL A 234 -20.43 0.04 14.57
C VAL A 234 -19.68 -1.06 13.83
N GLY A 235 -19.98 -1.22 12.57
CA GLY A 235 -19.34 -2.18 11.69
C GLY A 235 -19.44 -1.74 10.23
N ALA A 236 -18.77 -2.45 9.34
CA ALA A 236 -18.90 -2.22 7.91
C ALA A 236 -20.33 -2.40 7.47
N ILE A 237 -20.82 -1.46 6.65
CA ILE A 237 -22.17 -1.56 6.08
C ILE A 237 -22.21 -2.72 5.08
N SER A 238 -23.26 -3.55 5.15
CA SER A 238 -23.46 -4.61 4.16
C SER A 238 -23.86 -4.01 2.80
N ALA A 239 -23.51 -4.69 1.71
CA ALA A 239 -23.87 -4.26 0.36
C ALA A 239 -25.38 -4.05 0.20
N VAL A 240 -26.19 -4.87 0.86
CA VAL A 240 -27.68 -4.75 0.85
C VAL A 240 -28.11 -3.48 1.58
N SER A 241 -27.57 -3.22 2.77
CA SER A 241 -27.89 -2.02 3.53
C SER A 241 -27.46 -0.74 2.80
N TYR A 242 -26.31 -0.79 2.13
CA TYR A 242 -25.81 0.34 1.32
C TYR A 242 -26.75 0.66 0.15
N THR A 243 -27.24 -0.35 -0.58
CA THR A 243 -28.19 -0.15 -1.68
C THR A 243 -29.52 0.41 -1.20
N HIS A 244 -30.00 -0.04 -0.05
CA HIS A 244 -31.23 0.50 0.56
C HIS A 244 -31.09 1.97 0.96
N LEU A 245 -30.00 2.36 1.62
CA LEU A 245 -29.76 3.76 1.98
C LEU A 245 -29.66 4.66 0.75
N ARG A 246 -28.94 4.22 -0.29
CA ARG A 246 -28.80 4.98 -1.53
C ARG A 246 -30.14 5.16 -2.29
N ALA A 247 -31.04 4.20 -2.18
CA ALA A 247 -32.37 4.31 -2.79
C ALA A 247 -33.27 5.35 -2.11
N HIS A 248 -32.97 5.74 -0.87
CA HIS A 248 -33.71 6.79 -0.14
C HIS A 248 -33.10 8.20 -0.33
N GLU A 249 -31.92 8.32 -0.91
CA GLU A 249 -31.27 9.60 -1.21
C GLU A 249 -31.60 10.14 -2.61
N THR A 250 -32.30 9.36 -3.44
CA THR A 250 -32.78 9.75 -4.77
C THR A 250 -34.30 9.95 -4.75
#